data_95c1ce9643d380d38a866de6bfff3fd4
#
_entry.id   95c1ce9643d380d38a866de6bfff3fd4
#
_cell.length_a   1.000
_cell.length_b   1.000
_cell.length_c   1.000
_cell.angle_alpha   90.00
_cell.angle_beta   90.00
_cell.angle_gamma   90.00
#
_symmetry.space_group_name_H-M   'P 1'
#
loop_
_entity.id
_entity.type
_entity.pdbx_description
1 polymer ?
#
loop_
_entity_poly.entity_id
_entity_poly.type
_entity_poly.pdbx_seq_one_letter_code
_entity_poly.pdbx_strand_id
1 'polypeptide(L)'
;MQKPMGRMMMYRLLVTCILMSLPTVAGAYDFIADGIYYDLVDGHAVVTHNGQTNCYSGDVVIPETVTHEGTTYPVTAIGDYAFKGSTGLIHVTIPEGITTIGYSAFWDCMGLVAVTIPESVASIGEYAFACCYSLRELVYNAVNCEDFDWPSPFVYSGIASITIGDNVKRIPDFFACELESLTTVSMGKSVTSIGAAAFDECVGLTSVHIKDLAAWCTISYHDWTSNPLYYARRLFLNGEEIKDLVIPSSVTSISSFAFLSCSHLTTVTIPNTVTSIGDYAFEDCPSLVKATIGNGVTSMGTKIFNYCQNLDNVTCIAGRPPVFTESGLFYDLGYYADATLHVLSESVTAYQSATYWQDFSLINGDAIFYLLGDINGDSEINVADVNNVIDIIINGGSSGGHSRVPSPYCNGWAIIGDVNGDSEVNIADINVIINYILGSQ
;
A
#
# COMPACT_ATOMS: atom_id res chain seq x y z
N MET A 1 -11.94 -7.87 24.09
CA MET A 1 -11.31 -9.19 24.21
C MET A 1 -12.14 -10.19 23.41
N GLN A 2 -11.86 -10.32 22.13
CA GLN A 2 -12.39 -11.41 21.31
C GLN A 2 -11.33 -12.51 21.25
N LYS A 3 -11.71 -13.74 21.58
CA LYS A 3 -10.83 -14.91 21.53
C LYS A 3 -10.44 -15.24 20.09
N PRO A 4 -9.23 -15.74 19.83
CA PRO A 4 -8.79 -16.08 18.49
C PRO A 4 -9.63 -17.21 17.90
N MET A 5 -10.22 -16.95 16.73
CA MET A 5 -11.02 -17.87 15.92
C MET A 5 -10.21 -19.05 15.34
N GLY A 6 -8.88 -18.95 15.35
CA GLY A 6 -8.00 -19.91 14.67
C GLY A 6 -8.01 -21.36 15.18
N ARG A 7 -8.42 -21.62 16.43
CA ARG A 7 -8.43 -22.99 16.96
C ARG A 7 -9.68 -23.81 16.62
N MET A 8 -10.78 -23.16 16.29
CA MET A 8 -12.03 -23.86 15.92
C MET A 8 -12.04 -24.32 14.46
N MET A 9 -11.16 -23.75 13.65
CA MET A 9 -11.05 -23.97 12.20
C MET A 9 -10.28 -25.23 11.83
N MET A 10 -9.20 -25.55 12.54
CA MET A 10 -8.44 -26.79 12.29
C MET A 10 -9.29 -28.06 12.39
N TYR A 11 -10.34 -28.03 13.24
CA TYR A 11 -11.29 -29.16 13.36
C TYR A 11 -12.28 -29.22 12.19
N ARG A 12 -12.67 -28.09 11.60
CA ARG A 12 -13.57 -28.10 10.43
C ARG A 12 -12.85 -28.55 9.16
N LEU A 13 -11.58 -28.16 8.98
CA LEU A 13 -10.77 -28.59 7.84
C LEU A 13 -10.51 -30.09 7.84
N LEU A 14 -10.23 -30.69 9.01
CA LEU A 14 -10.06 -32.16 9.13
C LEU A 14 -11.36 -32.90 8.79
N VAL A 15 -12.52 -32.34 9.13
CA VAL A 15 -13.84 -32.95 8.80
C VAL A 15 -14.19 -32.76 7.34
N THR A 16 -13.83 -31.62 6.73
CA THR A 16 -14.10 -31.37 5.30
C THR A 16 -13.21 -32.22 4.40
N CYS A 17 -11.93 -32.41 4.76
CA CYS A 17 -11.03 -33.33 4.04
C CYS A 17 -11.46 -34.80 4.09
N ILE A 18 -12.17 -35.23 5.16
CA ILE A 18 -12.65 -36.63 5.29
C ILE A 18 -13.95 -36.85 4.52
N LEU A 19 -14.76 -35.81 4.27
CA LEU A 19 -16.04 -35.92 3.54
C LEU A 19 -15.93 -35.81 2.02
N MET A 20 -14.76 -35.42 1.48
CA MET A 20 -14.55 -35.25 0.01
C MET A 20 -13.94 -36.47 -0.68
N SER A 21 -13.90 -37.66 -0.05
CA SER A 21 -13.58 -38.93 -0.71
C SER A 21 -14.80 -39.62 -1.27
N LEU A 22 -15.77 -38.86 -1.86
CA LEU A 22 -16.77 -39.48 -2.69
C LEU A 22 -16.15 -39.82 -4.04
N PRO A 23 -16.44 -41.04 -4.59
CA PRO A 23 -15.93 -41.38 -5.91
C PRO A 23 -16.50 -40.37 -6.91
N THR A 24 -15.65 -39.55 -7.48
CA THR A 24 -16.01 -38.73 -8.62
C THR A 24 -16.48 -39.66 -9.72
N VAL A 25 -17.70 -39.51 -10.16
CA VAL A 25 -18.13 -40.02 -11.46
C VAL A 25 -17.11 -39.49 -12.45
N ALA A 26 -16.45 -40.40 -13.18
CA ALA A 26 -15.48 -40.00 -14.21
C ALA A 26 -16.17 -39.02 -15.16
N GLY A 27 -15.92 -37.74 -14.98
CA GLY A 27 -16.30 -36.70 -15.93
C GLY A 27 -15.43 -36.95 -17.15
N ALA A 28 -16.02 -37.37 -18.26
CA ALA A 28 -15.31 -37.51 -19.51
C ALA A 28 -15.01 -36.10 -20.00
N TYR A 29 -13.75 -35.78 -20.22
CA TYR A 29 -13.36 -34.61 -21.01
C TYR A 29 -13.79 -34.82 -22.47
N ASP A 30 -14.07 -33.74 -23.20
CA ASP A 30 -14.51 -33.86 -24.61
C ASP A 30 -13.36 -34.24 -25.52
N PHE A 31 -12.15 -33.68 -25.28
CA PHE A 31 -10.95 -34.02 -26.11
C PHE A 31 -9.64 -33.68 -25.37
N ILE A 32 -8.55 -34.12 -26.00
CA ILE A 32 -7.16 -33.83 -25.59
C ILE A 32 -6.42 -33.14 -26.75
N ALA A 33 -5.69 -32.08 -26.42
CA ALA A 33 -4.74 -31.48 -27.32
C ALA A 33 -3.46 -31.11 -26.53
N ASP A 34 -2.31 -31.43 -27.09
CA ASP A 34 -0.97 -31.19 -26.53
C ASP A 34 -0.85 -31.63 -25.04
N GLY A 35 -1.52 -32.72 -24.68
CA GLY A 35 -1.49 -33.28 -23.33
C GLY A 35 -2.39 -32.59 -22.32
N ILE A 36 -3.19 -31.62 -22.74
CA ILE A 36 -4.17 -30.90 -21.90
C ILE A 36 -5.56 -31.42 -22.25
N TYR A 37 -6.37 -31.64 -21.22
CA TYR A 37 -7.76 -32.09 -21.31
C TYR A 37 -8.70 -30.88 -21.39
N TYR A 38 -9.70 -30.95 -22.27
CA TYR A 38 -10.64 -29.85 -22.50
C TYR A 38 -12.07 -30.34 -22.53
N ASP A 39 -12.96 -29.49 -21.95
CA ASP A 39 -14.40 -29.53 -22.15
C ASP A 39 -14.80 -28.40 -23.10
N LEU A 40 -15.82 -28.61 -23.93
CA LEU A 40 -16.42 -27.59 -24.78
C LEU A 40 -17.68 -27.03 -24.11
N VAL A 41 -17.64 -25.76 -23.74
CA VAL A 41 -18.75 -25.08 -23.08
C VAL A 41 -19.08 -23.82 -23.87
N ASP A 42 -20.28 -23.74 -24.40
CA ASP A 42 -20.83 -22.57 -25.12
C ASP A 42 -19.89 -22.01 -26.23
N GLY A 43 -19.21 -22.91 -26.94
CA GLY A 43 -18.31 -22.54 -28.03
C GLY A 43 -16.90 -22.09 -27.57
N HIS A 44 -16.56 -22.33 -26.33
CA HIS A 44 -15.24 -22.10 -25.73
C HIS A 44 -14.63 -23.42 -25.23
N ALA A 45 -13.30 -23.50 -25.17
CA ALA A 45 -12.61 -24.60 -24.53
C ALA A 45 -12.29 -24.22 -23.07
N VAL A 46 -12.58 -25.14 -22.16
CA VAL A 46 -12.28 -25.04 -20.73
C VAL A 46 -11.27 -26.12 -20.38
N VAL A 47 -10.15 -25.74 -19.79
CA VAL A 47 -9.15 -26.71 -19.29
C VAL A 47 -9.76 -27.54 -18.17
N THR A 48 -9.66 -28.86 -18.26
CA THR A 48 -10.24 -29.78 -17.27
C THR A 48 -9.27 -30.91 -16.92
N HIS A 49 -9.74 -31.98 -16.30
CA HIS A 49 -8.95 -33.16 -15.87
C HIS A 49 -9.52 -34.43 -16.49
N ASN A 50 -8.76 -35.51 -16.43
CA ASN A 50 -9.17 -36.83 -16.96
C ASN A 50 -10.00 -37.70 -16.00
N GLY A 51 -10.60 -37.10 -14.98
CA GLY A 51 -11.31 -37.81 -13.93
C GLY A 51 -10.40 -38.36 -12.81
N GLN A 52 -9.12 -38.13 -12.88
CA GLN A 52 -8.13 -38.54 -11.86
C GLN A 52 -7.41 -37.35 -11.29
N THR A 53 -6.89 -37.48 -10.09
CA THR A 53 -5.91 -36.51 -9.52
C THR A 53 -4.53 -36.76 -10.11
N ASN A 54 -3.68 -35.70 -10.15
CA ASN A 54 -2.29 -35.79 -10.62
C ASN A 54 -2.16 -36.11 -12.13
N CYS A 55 -2.97 -35.45 -12.95
CA CYS A 55 -2.96 -35.67 -14.39
C CYS A 55 -1.85 -34.89 -15.11
N TYR A 56 -1.27 -33.87 -14.50
CA TYR A 56 -0.28 -32.98 -15.13
C TYR A 56 1.04 -33.00 -14.39
N SER A 57 2.15 -32.84 -15.15
CA SER A 57 3.51 -32.81 -14.59
C SER A 57 4.44 -32.00 -15.48
N GLY A 58 5.55 -31.49 -14.88
CA GLY A 58 6.50 -30.63 -15.55
C GLY A 58 5.97 -29.25 -15.83
N ASP A 59 6.28 -28.72 -17.01
CA ASP A 59 5.84 -27.39 -17.43
C ASP A 59 4.62 -27.54 -18.36
N VAL A 60 3.53 -26.84 -18.04
CA VAL A 60 2.31 -26.82 -18.84
C VAL A 60 2.09 -25.40 -19.37
N VAL A 61 1.93 -25.30 -20.69
CA VAL A 61 1.57 -24.05 -21.37
C VAL A 61 0.14 -24.18 -21.88
N ILE A 62 -0.79 -23.43 -21.28
CA ILE A 62 -2.17 -23.37 -21.76
C ILE A 62 -2.18 -22.44 -22.98
N PRO A 63 -2.66 -22.89 -24.16
CA PRO A 63 -2.71 -22.05 -25.35
C PRO A 63 -3.91 -21.08 -25.30
N GLU A 64 -3.84 -19.97 -26.04
CA GLU A 64 -5.00 -19.04 -26.17
C GLU A 64 -6.15 -19.67 -26.95
N THR A 65 -5.87 -20.60 -27.87
CA THR A 65 -6.86 -21.29 -28.69
C THR A 65 -6.47 -22.74 -28.88
N VAL A 66 -7.44 -23.62 -29.08
CA VAL A 66 -7.24 -25.04 -29.38
C VAL A 66 -8.15 -25.47 -30.53
N THR A 67 -7.65 -26.40 -31.37
CA THR A 67 -8.43 -26.91 -32.51
C THR A 67 -8.90 -28.33 -32.23
N HIS A 68 -10.20 -28.57 -32.36
CA HIS A 68 -10.80 -29.89 -32.29
C HIS A 68 -11.75 -30.10 -33.48
N GLU A 69 -11.62 -31.23 -34.17
CA GLU A 69 -12.42 -31.60 -35.37
C GLU A 69 -12.51 -30.48 -36.43
N GLY A 70 -11.38 -29.77 -36.65
CA GLY A 70 -11.30 -28.69 -37.63
C GLY A 70 -11.90 -27.35 -37.22
N THR A 71 -12.45 -27.26 -36.01
CA THR A 71 -12.95 -26.01 -35.42
C THR A 71 -11.97 -25.49 -34.35
N THR A 72 -11.64 -24.19 -34.41
CA THR A 72 -10.79 -23.54 -33.41
C THR A 72 -11.64 -22.87 -32.35
N TYR A 73 -11.33 -23.16 -31.10
CA TYR A 73 -12.02 -22.66 -29.91
C TYR A 73 -11.07 -21.79 -29.09
N PRO A 74 -11.49 -20.61 -28.61
CA PRO A 74 -10.73 -19.87 -27.60
C PRO A 74 -10.74 -20.63 -26.28
N VAL A 75 -9.59 -20.64 -25.59
CA VAL A 75 -9.48 -21.18 -24.23
C VAL A 75 -9.73 -20.05 -23.24
N THR A 76 -10.85 -20.11 -22.52
CA THR A 76 -11.32 -18.99 -21.72
C THR A 76 -11.39 -19.26 -20.22
N ALA A 77 -11.24 -20.51 -19.81
CA ALA A 77 -11.32 -20.86 -18.40
C ALA A 77 -10.43 -22.06 -18.05
N ILE A 78 -10.01 -22.09 -16.80
CA ILE A 78 -9.48 -23.26 -16.13
C ILE A 78 -10.60 -23.75 -15.20
N GLY A 79 -11.12 -24.94 -15.47
CA GLY A 79 -12.29 -25.49 -14.77
C GLY A 79 -11.99 -25.92 -13.34
N ASP A 80 -13.04 -26.26 -12.62
CA ASP A 80 -12.95 -26.76 -11.25
C ASP A 80 -12.07 -28.02 -11.20
N TYR A 81 -11.17 -28.08 -10.24
CA TYR A 81 -10.25 -29.21 -10.03
C TYR A 81 -9.32 -29.55 -11.20
N ALA A 82 -9.19 -28.71 -12.23
CA ALA A 82 -8.50 -29.01 -13.49
C ALA A 82 -7.09 -29.60 -13.26
N PHE A 83 -6.30 -29.01 -12.36
CA PHE A 83 -4.95 -29.45 -12.03
C PHE A 83 -4.83 -30.07 -10.64
N LYS A 84 -5.96 -30.32 -9.97
CA LYS A 84 -5.95 -30.79 -8.57
C LYS A 84 -5.02 -31.97 -8.33
N GLY A 85 -4.14 -31.85 -7.31
CA GLY A 85 -3.23 -32.93 -6.90
C GLY A 85 -2.11 -33.21 -7.90
N SER A 86 -1.90 -32.34 -8.91
CA SER A 86 -0.80 -32.47 -9.87
C SER A 86 0.54 -32.10 -9.21
N THR A 87 1.00 -32.99 -8.31
CA THR A 87 2.20 -32.76 -7.49
C THR A 87 3.48 -32.66 -8.30
N GLY A 88 3.47 -33.17 -9.55
CA GLY A 88 4.57 -33.05 -10.52
C GLY A 88 4.54 -31.80 -11.39
N LEU A 89 3.48 -30.97 -11.30
CA LEU A 89 3.40 -29.70 -12.03
C LEU A 89 4.39 -28.71 -11.43
N ILE A 90 5.31 -28.18 -12.24
CA ILE A 90 6.37 -27.27 -11.79
C ILE A 90 6.06 -25.83 -12.19
N HIS A 91 5.68 -25.62 -13.45
CA HIS A 91 5.27 -24.33 -13.97
C HIS A 91 3.96 -24.46 -14.75
N VAL A 92 3.14 -23.42 -14.67
CA VAL A 92 1.97 -23.26 -15.54
C VAL A 92 1.99 -21.87 -16.16
N THR A 93 1.83 -21.82 -17.49
CA THR A 93 1.62 -20.55 -18.19
C THR A 93 0.12 -20.40 -18.44
N ILE A 94 -0.46 -19.38 -17.86
CA ILE A 94 -1.87 -19.00 -18.03
C ILE A 94 -1.90 -17.84 -19.02
N PRO A 95 -2.48 -18.01 -20.23
CA PRO A 95 -2.49 -16.96 -21.24
C PRO A 95 -3.49 -15.86 -20.94
N GLU A 96 -3.32 -14.72 -21.62
CA GLU A 96 -4.40 -13.76 -21.73
C GLU A 96 -5.60 -14.38 -22.44
N GLY A 97 -6.83 -13.96 -22.04
CA GLY A 97 -8.05 -14.58 -22.51
C GLY A 97 -8.68 -15.55 -21.50
N ILE A 98 -7.91 -16.09 -20.56
CA ILE A 98 -8.49 -16.79 -19.38
C ILE A 98 -9.18 -15.77 -18.51
N THR A 99 -10.50 -15.95 -18.33
CA THR A 99 -11.33 -15.08 -17.49
C THR A 99 -11.68 -15.70 -16.15
N THR A 100 -11.60 -17.03 -16.04
CA THR A 100 -12.00 -17.77 -14.85
C THR A 100 -10.98 -18.83 -14.49
N ILE A 101 -10.62 -18.89 -13.20
CA ILE A 101 -9.88 -20.02 -12.59
C ILE A 101 -10.84 -20.64 -11.58
N GLY A 102 -11.22 -21.88 -11.79
CA GLY A 102 -12.30 -22.54 -11.04
C GLY A 102 -11.94 -22.91 -9.59
N TYR A 103 -12.94 -23.42 -8.88
CA TYR A 103 -12.82 -23.94 -7.51
C TYR A 103 -11.76 -25.02 -7.41
N SER A 104 -10.81 -24.88 -6.48
CA SER A 104 -9.73 -25.85 -6.25
C SER A 104 -8.93 -26.23 -7.50
N ALA A 105 -8.86 -25.37 -8.51
CA ALA A 105 -8.27 -25.68 -9.83
C ALA A 105 -6.85 -26.21 -9.73
N PHE A 106 -6.02 -25.67 -8.86
CA PHE A 106 -4.62 -26.10 -8.59
C PHE A 106 -4.45 -26.60 -7.15
N TRP A 107 -5.51 -27.02 -6.48
CA TRP A 107 -5.39 -27.50 -5.11
C TRP A 107 -4.38 -28.65 -5.02
N ASP A 108 -3.47 -28.58 -4.03
CA ASP A 108 -2.45 -29.61 -3.78
C ASP A 108 -1.45 -29.82 -4.92
N CYS A 109 -1.21 -28.77 -5.74
CA CYS A 109 -0.12 -28.75 -6.72
C CYS A 109 1.22 -28.49 -6.00
N MET A 110 1.70 -29.48 -5.23
CA MET A 110 2.86 -29.33 -4.33
C MET A 110 4.16 -28.97 -5.06
N GLY A 111 4.28 -29.25 -6.35
CA GLY A 111 5.47 -28.94 -7.17
C GLY A 111 5.48 -27.54 -7.76
N LEU A 112 4.32 -26.86 -7.82
CA LEU A 112 4.18 -25.55 -8.46
C LEU A 112 4.99 -24.49 -7.71
N VAL A 113 5.92 -23.80 -8.40
CA VAL A 113 6.87 -22.87 -7.75
C VAL A 113 6.51 -21.39 -7.91
N ALA A 114 5.88 -21.03 -9.02
CA ALA A 114 5.45 -19.65 -9.30
C ALA A 114 4.18 -19.66 -10.16
N VAL A 115 3.38 -18.61 -10.02
CA VAL A 115 2.21 -18.38 -10.87
C VAL A 115 2.06 -16.90 -11.20
N THR A 116 1.70 -16.64 -12.46
CA THR A 116 1.27 -15.32 -12.92
C THR A 116 -0.21 -15.37 -13.27
N ILE A 117 -1.01 -14.54 -12.60
CA ILE A 117 -2.43 -14.34 -12.92
C ILE A 117 -2.49 -13.22 -13.96
N PRO A 118 -3.00 -13.46 -15.18
CA PRO A 118 -3.05 -12.47 -16.25
C PRO A 118 -4.11 -11.38 -16.02
N GLU A 119 -4.06 -10.29 -16.79
CA GLU A 119 -4.96 -9.14 -16.66
C GLU A 119 -6.44 -9.49 -16.93
N SER A 120 -6.66 -10.48 -17.78
CA SER A 120 -7.98 -10.93 -18.21
C SER A 120 -8.80 -11.65 -17.13
N VAL A 121 -8.14 -12.16 -16.07
CA VAL A 121 -8.83 -12.95 -15.04
C VAL A 121 -9.82 -12.07 -14.28
N ALA A 122 -11.08 -12.47 -14.29
CA ALA A 122 -12.17 -11.79 -13.61
C ALA A 122 -12.69 -12.55 -12.38
N SER A 123 -12.41 -13.86 -12.28
CA SER A 123 -12.84 -14.68 -11.14
C SER A 123 -11.82 -15.76 -10.82
N ILE A 124 -11.56 -15.96 -9.53
CA ILE A 124 -10.72 -17.05 -9.01
C ILE A 124 -11.52 -17.74 -7.90
N GLY A 125 -11.78 -19.01 -8.07
CA GLY A 125 -12.57 -19.80 -7.11
C GLY A 125 -11.85 -20.04 -5.79
N GLU A 126 -12.64 -20.33 -4.75
CA GLU A 126 -12.11 -20.70 -3.44
C GLU A 126 -11.11 -21.86 -3.56
N TYR A 127 -10.06 -21.83 -2.75
CA TYR A 127 -9.00 -22.84 -2.71
C TYR A 127 -8.25 -23.05 -4.02
N ALA A 128 -8.37 -22.17 -5.02
CA ALA A 128 -7.81 -22.39 -6.35
C ALA A 128 -6.32 -22.81 -6.31
N PHE A 129 -5.52 -22.23 -5.42
CA PHE A 129 -4.09 -22.54 -5.22
C PHE A 129 -3.79 -23.02 -3.80
N ALA A 130 -4.79 -23.52 -3.08
CA ALA A 130 -4.59 -23.97 -1.72
C ALA A 130 -3.65 -25.19 -1.63
N CYS A 131 -2.89 -25.27 -0.56
CA CYS A 131 -1.91 -26.35 -0.29
C CYS A 131 -0.78 -26.49 -1.34
N CYS A 132 -0.55 -25.44 -2.16
CA CYS A 132 0.60 -25.37 -3.05
C CYS A 132 1.86 -24.99 -2.27
N TYR A 133 2.40 -25.93 -1.49
CA TYR A 133 3.45 -25.63 -0.51
C TYR A 133 4.80 -25.20 -1.11
N SER A 134 5.07 -25.49 -2.39
CA SER A 134 6.27 -25.01 -3.10
C SER A 134 6.08 -23.67 -3.80
N LEU A 135 4.85 -23.17 -3.89
CA LEU A 135 4.53 -21.89 -4.55
C LEU A 135 5.13 -20.74 -3.72
N ARG A 136 6.15 -20.08 -4.28
CA ARG A 136 6.89 -19.00 -3.62
C ARG A 136 6.54 -17.63 -4.16
N GLU A 137 6.19 -17.54 -5.43
CA GLU A 137 6.00 -16.29 -6.13
C GLU A 137 4.60 -16.22 -6.75
N LEU A 138 3.88 -15.17 -6.43
CA LEU A 138 2.62 -14.79 -7.07
C LEU A 138 2.79 -13.44 -7.76
N VAL A 139 2.59 -13.40 -9.08
CA VAL A 139 2.40 -12.16 -9.83
C VAL A 139 0.91 -12.03 -10.13
N TYR A 140 0.30 -10.96 -9.62
CA TYR A 140 -1.13 -10.72 -9.77
C TYR A 140 -1.37 -9.50 -10.64
N ASN A 141 -1.87 -9.70 -11.87
CA ASN A 141 -2.16 -8.64 -12.82
C ASN A 141 -3.65 -8.42 -13.07
N ALA A 142 -4.54 -9.26 -12.51
CA ALA A 142 -5.98 -9.17 -12.78
C ALA A 142 -6.55 -7.78 -12.45
N VAL A 143 -7.14 -7.12 -13.48
CA VAL A 143 -7.57 -5.71 -13.36
C VAL A 143 -9.03 -5.55 -12.94
N ASN A 144 -9.85 -6.58 -13.17
CA ASN A 144 -11.29 -6.57 -12.90
C ASN A 144 -11.73 -7.81 -12.11
N CYS A 145 -10.86 -8.37 -11.27
CA CYS A 145 -11.21 -9.53 -10.48
C CYS A 145 -12.25 -9.18 -9.42
N GLU A 146 -13.24 -10.06 -9.26
CA GLU A 146 -14.23 -10.00 -8.20
C GLU A 146 -13.59 -10.18 -6.82
N ASP A 147 -14.31 -9.81 -5.77
CA ASP A 147 -13.90 -10.09 -4.40
C ASP A 147 -13.86 -11.59 -4.14
N PHE A 148 -12.92 -11.98 -3.32
CA PHE A 148 -12.87 -13.35 -2.84
C PHE A 148 -13.76 -13.50 -1.62
N ASP A 149 -14.40 -14.67 -1.55
CA ASP A 149 -14.99 -15.12 -0.31
C ASP A 149 -13.89 -15.74 0.60
N TRP A 150 -14.19 -15.86 1.88
CA TRP A 150 -13.33 -16.64 2.76
C TRP A 150 -13.70 -18.12 2.65
N PRO A 151 -12.75 -19.02 2.44
CA PRO A 151 -11.29 -18.84 2.44
C PRO A 151 -10.70 -18.36 1.10
N SER A 152 -9.60 -17.59 1.21
CA SER A 152 -8.83 -17.11 0.06
C SER A 152 -8.48 -18.20 -0.95
N PRO A 153 -8.42 -17.89 -2.25
CA PRO A 153 -7.90 -18.81 -3.27
C PRO A 153 -6.50 -19.35 -2.98
N PHE A 154 -5.67 -18.59 -2.24
CA PHE A 154 -4.27 -18.88 -1.98
C PHE A 154 -3.98 -19.43 -0.59
N VAL A 155 -5.01 -19.68 0.21
CA VAL A 155 -4.87 -20.13 1.61
C VAL A 155 -4.01 -21.40 1.72
N TYR A 156 -3.19 -21.48 2.77
CA TYR A 156 -2.27 -22.61 3.02
C TYR A 156 -1.24 -22.88 1.93
N SER A 157 -1.00 -21.91 1.03
CA SER A 157 0.10 -22.00 0.07
C SER A 157 1.43 -21.56 0.72
N GLY A 158 2.53 -21.84 0.01
CA GLY A 158 3.88 -21.44 0.45
C GLY A 158 4.30 -20.07 -0.06
N ILE A 159 3.37 -19.21 -0.52
CA ILE A 159 3.70 -17.91 -1.13
C ILE A 159 4.51 -17.06 -0.16
N ALA A 160 5.72 -16.69 -0.62
CA ALA A 160 6.65 -15.85 0.13
C ALA A 160 6.72 -14.42 -0.42
N SER A 161 6.42 -14.24 -1.70
CA SER A 161 6.40 -12.91 -2.33
C SER A 161 5.19 -12.73 -3.24
N ILE A 162 4.60 -11.54 -3.16
CA ILE A 162 3.51 -11.11 -4.04
C ILE A 162 3.94 -9.85 -4.78
N THR A 163 3.75 -9.86 -6.11
CA THR A 163 3.90 -8.68 -6.95
C THR A 163 2.55 -8.31 -7.55
N ILE A 164 2.04 -7.13 -7.20
CA ILE A 164 0.84 -6.55 -7.78
C ILE A 164 1.21 -5.78 -9.04
N GLY A 165 0.54 -6.07 -10.14
CA GLY A 165 0.78 -5.43 -11.43
C GLY A 165 0.46 -3.93 -11.45
N ASP A 166 1.14 -3.20 -12.34
CA ASP A 166 1.00 -1.74 -12.41
C ASP A 166 -0.37 -1.26 -12.93
N ASN A 167 -1.16 -2.14 -13.55
CA ASN A 167 -2.51 -1.83 -14.05
C ASN A 167 -3.63 -2.22 -13.05
N VAL A 168 -3.31 -2.94 -11.98
CA VAL A 168 -4.26 -3.33 -10.94
C VAL A 168 -4.67 -2.08 -10.15
N LYS A 169 -5.98 -1.82 -10.09
CA LYS A 169 -6.56 -0.70 -9.33
C LYS A 169 -7.13 -1.10 -7.99
N ARG A 170 -7.57 -2.35 -7.88
CA ARG A 170 -8.19 -2.86 -6.68
C ARG A 170 -7.60 -4.21 -6.31
N ILE A 171 -7.29 -4.39 -5.03
CA ILE A 171 -6.94 -5.69 -4.45
C ILE A 171 -8.23 -6.24 -3.82
N PRO A 172 -8.65 -7.48 -4.16
CA PRO A 172 -9.87 -8.09 -3.65
C PRO A 172 -9.92 -8.26 -2.13
N ASP A 173 -11.11 -8.43 -1.57
CA ASP A 173 -11.31 -8.87 -0.20
C ASP A 173 -10.63 -10.23 0.02
N PHE A 174 -10.09 -10.49 1.19
CA PHE A 174 -9.40 -11.73 1.60
C PHE A 174 -8.23 -12.16 0.69
N PHE A 175 -7.67 -11.25 -0.11
CA PHE A 175 -6.70 -11.54 -1.17
C PHE A 175 -5.54 -12.44 -0.72
N ALA A 176 -4.85 -12.09 0.33
CA ALA A 176 -3.70 -12.81 0.88
C ALA A 176 -3.93 -13.25 2.33
N CYS A 177 -5.20 -13.32 2.76
CA CYS A 177 -5.57 -13.68 4.12
C CYS A 177 -4.97 -15.04 4.53
N GLU A 178 -4.38 -15.11 5.73
CA GLU A 178 -3.72 -16.30 6.31
C GLU A 178 -2.49 -16.81 5.53
N LEU A 179 -1.83 -15.97 4.74
CA LEU A 179 -0.56 -16.32 4.10
C LEU A 179 0.61 -16.12 5.09
N GLU A 180 0.75 -17.03 6.05
CA GLU A 180 1.79 -16.96 7.10
C GLU A 180 3.23 -16.96 6.55
N SER A 181 3.45 -17.54 5.36
CA SER A 181 4.75 -17.60 4.68
C SER A 181 5.10 -16.32 3.92
N LEU A 182 4.15 -15.42 3.75
CA LEU A 182 4.34 -14.19 2.98
C LEU A 182 5.32 -13.26 3.71
N THR A 183 6.40 -12.87 3.03
CA THR A 183 7.44 -12.00 3.58
C THR A 183 7.52 -10.64 2.91
N THR A 184 7.11 -10.57 1.65
CA THR A 184 7.27 -9.36 0.83
C THR A 184 6.08 -9.12 -0.07
N VAL A 185 5.60 -7.87 -0.10
CA VAL A 185 4.60 -7.39 -1.05
C VAL A 185 5.18 -6.23 -1.86
N SER A 186 5.14 -6.35 -3.19
CA SER A 186 5.47 -5.26 -4.13
C SER A 186 4.18 -4.71 -4.72
N MET A 187 3.89 -3.44 -4.45
CA MET A 187 2.63 -2.77 -4.83
C MET A 187 2.75 -2.10 -6.19
N GLY A 188 1.79 -2.35 -7.06
CA GLY A 188 1.65 -1.64 -8.33
C GLY A 188 1.27 -0.17 -8.14
N LYS A 189 1.71 0.68 -9.08
CA LYS A 189 1.53 2.15 -8.97
C LYS A 189 0.09 2.64 -9.14
N SER A 190 -0.81 1.80 -9.67
CA SER A 190 -2.20 2.19 -9.97
C SER A 190 -3.20 1.73 -8.90
N VAL A 191 -2.75 1.06 -7.83
CA VAL A 191 -3.65 0.59 -6.77
C VAL A 191 -4.28 1.78 -6.06
N THR A 192 -5.62 1.81 -6.04
CA THR A 192 -6.42 2.86 -5.40
C THR A 192 -7.25 2.36 -4.23
N SER A 193 -7.47 1.03 -4.15
CA SER A 193 -8.23 0.44 -3.04
C SER A 193 -7.78 -0.98 -2.71
N ILE A 194 -7.89 -1.33 -1.43
CA ILE A 194 -7.58 -2.66 -0.90
C ILE A 194 -8.79 -3.12 -0.08
N GLY A 195 -9.28 -4.30 -0.40
CA GLY A 195 -10.50 -4.88 0.16
C GLY A 195 -10.34 -5.35 1.61
N ALA A 196 -11.45 -5.79 2.20
CA ALA A 196 -11.53 -6.23 3.58
C ALA A 196 -10.60 -7.42 3.86
N ALA A 197 -9.90 -7.39 4.99
CA ALA A 197 -9.01 -8.47 5.44
C ALA A 197 -8.01 -8.97 4.36
N ALA A 198 -7.64 -8.10 3.41
CA ALA A 198 -6.83 -8.50 2.24
C ALA A 198 -5.45 -9.06 2.64
N PHE A 199 -4.89 -8.63 3.76
CA PHE A 199 -3.61 -9.11 4.30
C PHE A 199 -3.73 -9.59 5.75
N ASP A 200 -4.94 -9.93 6.21
CA ASP A 200 -5.14 -10.41 7.58
C ASP A 200 -4.36 -11.70 7.83
N GLU A 201 -3.82 -11.84 9.05
CA GLU A 201 -2.98 -12.97 9.49
C GLU A 201 -1.73 -13.24 8.61
N CYS A 202 -1.23 -12.21 7.88
CA CYS A 202 0.06 -12.30 7.18
C CYS A 202 1.24 -12.11 8.14
N VAL A 203 1.31 -12.92 9.19
CA VAL A 203 2.25 -12.74 10.32
C VAL A 203 3.73 -12.84 9.94
N GLY A 204 4.05 -13.43 8.79
CA GLY A 204 5.41 -13.52 8.25
C GLY A 204 5.88 -12.29 7.49
N LEU A 205 4.97 -11.32 7.21
CA LEU A 205 5.27 -10.19 6.35
C LEU A 205 6.26 -9.22 7.02
N THR A 206 7.32 -8.84 6.30
CA THR A 206 8.42 -8.01 6.81
C THR A 206 8.71 -6.77 5.98
N SER A 207 8.18 -6.68 4.76
CA SER A 207 8.44 -5.53 3.88
C SER A 207 7.32 -5.29 2.86
N VAL A 208 7.00 -4.02 2.68
CA VAL A 208 6.16 -3.53 1.58
C VAL A 208 6.99 -2.63 0.69
N HIS A 209 6.97 -2.88 -0.60
CA HIS A 209 7.71 -2.12 -1.61
C HIS A 209 6.74 -1.38 -2.52
N ILE A 210 6.96 -0.08 -2.67
CA ILE A 210 6.15 0.80 -3.52
C ILE A 210 7.03 1.50 -4.56
N LYS A 211 6.42 1.92 -5.66
CA LYS A 211 7.06 2.69 -6.73
C LYS A 211 6.65 4.16 -6.72
N ASP A 212 5.51 4.47 -6.12
CA ASP A 212 4.91 5.81 -6.10
C ASP A 212 4.33 6.11 -4.73
N LEU A 213 4.97 7.04 -4.02
CA LEU A 213 4.56 7.44 -2.68
C LEU A 213 3.26 8.26 -2.70
N ALA A 214 3.03 9.08 -3.75
CA ALA A 214 1.80 9.86 -3.84
C ALA A 214 0.58 8.95 -4.03
N ALA A 215 0.70 7.94 -4.89
CA ALA A 215 -0.33 6.91 -5.06
C ALA A 215 -0.59 6.18 -3.73
N TRP A 216 0.48 5.76 -3.02
CA TRP A 216 0.35 5.09 -1.72
C TRP A 216 -0.43 5.91 -0.69
N CYS A 217 -0.16 7.21 -0.59
CA CYS A 217 -0.84 8.10 0.35
C CYS A 217 -2.36 8.14 0.17
N THR A 218 -2.87 7.80 -1.01
CA THR A 218 -4.28 7.94 -1.38
C THR A 218 -5.02 6.62 -1.52
N ILE A 219 -4.38 5.48 -1.25
CA ILE A 219 -5.03 4.17 -1.25
C ILE A 219 -6.15 4.15 -0.21
N SER A 220 -7.34 3.72 -0.62
CA SER A 220 -8.46 3.46 0.28
C SER A 220 -8.32 2.05 0.87
N TYR A 221 -8.12 1.94 2.16
CA TYR A 221 -8.12 0.69 2.90
C TYR A 221 -9.50 0.44 3.49
N HIS A 222 -10.04 -0.78 3.38
CA HIS A 222 -11.33 -1.11 3.98
C HIS A 222 -11.26 -1.06 5.52
N ASP A 223 -10.18 -1.60 6.09
CA ASP A 223 -9.90 -1.63 7.52
C ASP A 223 -8.39 -1.74 7.77
N TRP A 224 -7.99 -1.85 9.01
CA TRP A 224 -6.57 -1.92 9.40
C TRP A 224 -5.87 -3.21 8.94
N THR A 225 -6.61 -4.34 8.79
CA THR A 225 -6.07 -5.62 8.28
C THR A 225 -5.92 -5.64 6.77
N SER A 226 -6.54 -4.67 6.09
CA SER A 226 -6.36 -4.46 4.65
C SER A 226 -4.98 -3.90 4.32
N ASN A 227 -4.34 -3.20 5.26
CA ASN A 227 -3.02 -2.60 5.01
C ASN A 227 -1.90 -3.60 5.32
N PRO A 228 -1.09 -3.99 4.32
CA PRO A 228 0.02 -4.92 4.54
C PRO A 228 1.08 -4.37 5.52
N LEU A 229 1.17 -3.05 5.72
CA LEU A 229 2.09 -2.44 6.69
C LEU A 229 1.77 -2.84 8.13
N TYR A 230 0.54 -3.20 8.46
CA TYR A 230 0.18 -3.63 9.80
C TYR A 230 1.07 -4.77 10.31
N TYR A 231 1.38 -5.73 9.44
CA TYR A 231 2.30 -6.82 9.74
C TYR A 231 3.75 -6.52 9.31
N ALA A 232 3.95 -5.94 8.11
CA ALA A 232 5.27 -5.69 7.54
C ALA A 232 6.11 -4.69 8.32
N ARG A 233 5.47 -3.66 8.85
CA ARG A 233 6.08 -2.58 9.66
C ARG A 233 7.16 -1.76 8.96
N ARG A 234 7.52 -2.10 7.71
CA ARG A 234 8.59 -1.46 6.93
C ARG A 234 8.13 -1.16 5.52
N LEU A 235 8.27 0.10 5.12
CA LEU A 235 7.92 0.60 3.79
C LEU A 235 9.17 0.98 3.01
N PHE A 236 9.26 0.52 1.77
CA PHE A 236 10.36 0.79 0.85
C PHE A 236 9.86 1.53 -0.39
N LEU A 237 10.51 2.63 -0.75
CA LEU A 237 10.27 3.34 -2.00
C LEU A 237 11.45 3.09 -2.95
N ASN A 238 11.18 2.50 -4.13
CA ASN A 238 12.20 2.18 -5.12
C ASN A 238 13.42 1.41 -4.55
N GLY A 239 13.18 0.55 -3.56
CA GLY A 239 14.20 -0.29 -2.92
C GLY A 239 14.85 0.33 -1.68
N GLU A 240 14.63 1.61 -1.40
CA GLU A 240 15.15 2.29 -0.22
C GLU A 240 14.10 2.36 0.88
N GLU A 241 14.47 2.00 2.11
CA GLU A 241 13.57 2.06 3.26
C GLU A 241 13.24 3.50 3.65
N ILE A 242 11.97 3.82 3.79
CA ILE A 242 11.51 5.13 4.26
C ILE A 242 11.66 5.19 5.78
N LYS A 243 12.55 6.07 6.22
CA LYS A 243 12.71 6.43 7.64
C LYS A 243 12.31 7.88 7.89
N ASP A 244 12.68 8.75 6.98
CA ASP A 244 12.30 10.16 6.96
C ASP A 244 11.30 10.35 5.82
N LEU A 245 10.02 10.48 6.19
CA LEU A 245 8.93 10.56 5.23
C LEU A 245 8.63 12.02 4.89
N VAL A 246 8.80 12.36 3.62
CA VAL A 246 8.33 13.63 3.07
C VAL A 246 7.18 13.34 2.11
N ILE A 247 5.96 13.73 2.49
CA ILE A 247 4.79 13.57 1.64
C ILE A 247 4.93 14.46 0.40
N PRO A 248 4.76 13.93 -0.83
CA PRO A 248 4.87 14.73 -2.05
C PRO A 248 3.85 15.88 -2.11
N SER A 249 4.26 17.02 -2.66
CA SER A 249 3.37 18.18 -2.80
C SER A 249 2.21 17.97 -3.79
N SER A 250 2.21 16.91 -4.56
CA SER A 250 1.05 16.48 -5.37
C SER A 250 -0.08 15.87 -4.54
N VAL A 251 0.18 15.48 -3.27
CA VAL A 251 -0.80 14.87 -2.38
C VAL A 251 -1.66 15.96 -1.73
N THR A 252 -2.98 15.79 -1.80
CA THR A 252 -3.94 16.72 -1.19
C THR A 252 -4.67 16.12 0.02
N SER A 253 -4.57 14.78 0.19
CA SER A 253 -5.13 14.07 1.35
C SER A 253 -4.32 12.82 1.63
N ILE A 254 -4.19 12.47 2.92
CA ILE A 254 -3.60 11.19 3.36
C ILE A 254 -4.74 10.30 3.83
N SER A 255 -4.84 9.11 3.25
CA SER A 255 -5.90 8.14 3.59
C SER A 255 -5.76 7.58 5.00
N SER A 256 -6.87 7.09 5.55
CA SER A 256 -6.87 6.34 6.81
C SER A 256 -5.95 5.13 6.71
N PHE A 257 -5.22 4.84 7.78
CA PHE A 257 -4.26 3.73 7.90
C PHE A 257 -3.03 3.79 6.99
N ALA A 258 -2.81 4.84 6.18
CA ALA A 258 -1.80 4.85 5.11
C ALA A 258 -0.38 4.46 5.58
N PHE A 259 0.03 4.85 6.77
CA PHE A 259 1.34 4.53 7.36
C PHE A 259 1.21 3.81 8.71
N LEU A 260 0.09 3.12 8.91
CA LEU A 260 -0.18 2.33 10.11
C LEU A 260 0.98 1.36 10.41
N SER A 261 1.43 1.32 11.65
CA SER A 261 2.48 0.41 12.15
C SER A 261 3.84 0.54 11.45
N CYS A 262 4.13 1.68 10.81
CA CYS A 262 5.42 1.92 10.17
C CYS A 262 6.53 2.14 11.22
N SER A 263 7.05 1.02 11.78
CA SER A 263 7.84 1.03 13.01
C SER A 263 9.24 1.66 12.88
N HIS A 264 9.76 1.81 11.65
CA HIS A 264 11.06 2.42 11.38
C HIS A 264 10.98 3.90 10.95
N LEU A 265 9.76 4.44 10.87
CA LEU A 265 9.56 5.85 10.54
C LEU A 265 10.04 6.73 11.71
N THR A 266 10.98 7.63 11.44
CA THR A 266 11.57 8.53 12.44
C THR A 266 11.02 9.94 12.35
N THR A 267 10.77 10.43 11.14
CA THR A 267 10.20 11.76 10.92
C THR A 267 9.12 11.73 9.84
N VAL A 268 8.14 12.60 9.97
CA VAL A 268 7.15 12.86 8.91
C VAL A 268 7.01 14.35 8.66
N THR A 269 7.01 14.72 7.37
CA THR A 269 6.72 16.08 6.91
C THR A 269 5.53 16.04 5.95
N ILE A 270 4.47 16.74 6.34
CA ILE A 270 3.22 16.86 5.58
C ILE A 270 3.18 18.26 4.96
N PRO A 271 3.16 18.37 3.62
CA PRO A 271 3.24 19.65 2.93
C PRO A 271 1.96 20.47 3.05
N ASN A 272 2.05 21.74 2.66
CA ASN A 272 0.94 22.69 2.69
C ASN A 272 -0.22 22.35 1.74
N THR A 273 0.01 21.45 0.77
CA THR A 273 -1.02 20.99 -0.17
C THR A 273 -2.01 20.00 0.42
N VAL A 274 -1.63 19.31 1.52
CA VAL A 274 -2.50 18.37 2.22
C VAL A 274 -3.54 19.13 3.01
N THR A 275 -4.83 18.82 2.76
CA THR A 275 -5.97 19.45 3.44
C THR A 275 -6.60 18.55 4.51
N SER A 276 -6.40 17.23 4.39
CA SER A 276 -6.95 16.25 5.34
C SER A 276 -6.01 15.08 5.58
N ILE A 277 -6.02 14.58 6.82
CA ILE A 277 -5.31 13.37 7.23
C ILE A 277 -6.36 12.40 7.79
N GLY A 278 -6.39 11.18 7.28
CA GLY A 278 -7.36 10.15 7.66
C GLY A 278 -7.10 9.54 9.04
N ASP A 279 -8.04 8.72 9.50
CA ASP A 279 -7.98 8.03 10.78
C ASP A 279 -6.79 7.07 10.84
N TYR A 280 -6.11 7.01 11.99
CA TYR A 280 -5.01 6.06 12.24
C TYR A 280 -3.84 6.15 11.23
N ALA A 281 -3.71 7.27 10.51
CA ALA A 281 -2.79 7.39 9.37
C ALA A 281 -1.32 7.08 9.74
N PHE A 282 -0.89 7.36 10.95
CA PHE A 282 0.45 7.10 11.50
C PHE A 282 0.38 6.37 12.85
N GLU A 283 -0.71 5.65 13.14
CA GLU A 283 -0.83 4.88 14.38
C GLU A 283 0.24 3.79 14.47
N ASP A 284 0.72 3.51 15.68
CA ASP A 284 1.75 2.49 15.98
C ASP A 284 3.06 2.68 15.19
N CYS A 285 3.54 3.94 15.12
CA CYS A 285 4.86 4.30 14.60
C CYS A 285 5.83 4.58 15.77
N PRO A 286 6.34 3.55 16.46
CA PRO A 286 7.06 3.72 17.72
C PRO A 286 8.41 4.44 17.60
N SER A 287 9.01 4.47 16.41
CA SER A 287 10.28 5.20 16.17
C SER A 287 10.07 6.67 15.76
N LEU A 288 8.82 7.09 15.56
CA LEU A 288 8.52 8.46 15.15
C LEU A 288 8.83 9.44 16.28
N VAL A 289 9.75 10.37 16.01
CA VAL A 289 10.21 11.39 16.98
C VAL A 289 9.63 12.76 16.63
N LYS A 290 9.46 13.05 15.34
CA LYS A 290 9.04 14.37 14.87
C LYS A 290 7.97 14.28 13.79
N ALA A 291 6.92 15.08 13.93
CA ALA A 291 5.89 15.29 12.92
C ALA A 291 5.76 16.78 12.58
N THR A 292 5.80 17.13 11.31
CA THR A 292 5.56 18.48 10.81
C THR A 292 4.30 18.49 9.94
N ILE A 293 3.33 19.35 10.31
CA ILE A 293 2.01 19.45 9.66
C ILE A 293 1.92 20.81 8.99
N GLY A 294 1.72 20.78 7.67
CA GLY A 294 1.61 21.96 6.83
C GLY A 294 0.38 22.82 7.11
N ASN A 295 0.40 24.07 6.64
CA ASN A 295 -0.67 25.05 6.89
C ASN A 295 -1.98 24.77 6.15
N GLY A 296 -1.98 23.89 5.14
CA GLY A 296 -3.17 23.51 4.39
C GLY A 296 -4.10 22.55 5.13
N VAL A 297 -3.60 21.84 6.18
CA VAL A 297 -4.39 20.86 6.91
C VAL A 297 -5.50 21.55 7.70
N THR A 298 -6.75 21.23 7.38
CA THR A 298 -7.94 21.77 8.04
C THR A 298 -8.75 20.70 8.77
N SER A 299 -8.59 19.44 8.38
CA SER A 299 -9.29 18.28 8.95
C SER A 299 -8.34 17.16 9.29
N MET A 300 -8.53 16.56 10.44
CA MET A 300 -7.75 15.44 10.95
C MET A 300 -8.67 14.34 11.45
N GLY A 301 -8.34 13.11 11.11
CA GLY A 301 -9.01 11.92 11.61
C GLY A 301 -8.68 11.64 13.08
N THR A 302 -9.19 10.51 13.55
CA THR A 302 -8.98 10.07 14.93
C THR A 302 -7.66 9.30 15.06
N LYS A 303 -7.00 9.41 16.23
CA LYS A 303 -5.84 8.60 16.66
C LYS A 303 -4.67 8.56 15.67
N ILE A 304 -4.40 9.67 14.98
CA ILE A 304 -3.42 9.76 13.91
C ILE A 304 -2.02 9.31 14.37
N PHE A 305 -1.59 9.69 15.59
CA PHE A 305 -0.28 9.34 16.17
C PHE A 305 -0.41 8.44 17.41
N ASN A 306 -1.51 7.72 17.54
CA ASN A 306 -1.69 6.82 18.66
C ASN A 306 -0.59 5.74 18.68
N TYR A 307 -0.07 5.38 19.84
CA TYR A 307 1.08 4.47 20.04
C TYR A 307 2.41 4.91 19.41
N CYS A 308 2.57 6.19 19.03
CA CYS A 308 3.88 6.76 18.65
C CYS A 308 4.70 7.15 19.90
N GLN A 309 5.20 6.15 20.61
CA GLN A 309 5.74 6.29 21.98
C GLN A 309 6.95 7.22 22.12
N ASN A 310 7.67 7.50 21.03
CA ASN A 310 8.84 8.37 21.00
C ASN A 310 8.56 9.73 20.37
N LEU A 311 7.29 10.02 20.03
CA LEU A 311 6.92 11.32 19.43
C LEU A 311 7.08 12.44 20.45
N ASP A 312 8.11 13.25 20.27
CA ASP A 312 8.53 14.30 21.18
C ASP A 312 8.16 15.70 20.65
N ASN A 313 8.16 15.87 19.34
CA ASN A 313 7.96 17.14 18.68
C ASN A 313 6.87 17.07 17.60
N VAL A 314 5.78 17.82 17.81
CA VAL A 314 4.76 18.05 16.79
C VAL A 314 4.79 19.52 16.40
N THR A 315 5.10 19.81 15.14
CA THR A 315 5.03 21.17 14.60
C THR A 315 3.79 21.29 13.72
N CYS A 316 2.89 22.23 14.03
CA CYS A 316 1.71 22.52 13.22
C CYS A 316 1.72 23.99 12.80
N ILE A 317 1.94 24.25 11.52
CA ILE A 317 2.05 25.62 10.99
C ILE A 317 0.72 26.16 10.45
N ALA A 318 -0.40 25.46 10.69
CA ALA A 318 -1.71 25.97 10.36
C ALA A 318 -2.07 27.16 11.28
N GLY A 319 -2.45 28.27 10.70
CA GLY A 319 -2.83 29.48 11.45
C GLY A 319 -4.11 29.32 12.29
N ARG A 320 -4.88 28.28 12.00
CA ARG A 320 -6.04 27.83 12.80
C ARG A 320 -5.90 26.34 13.09
N PRO A 321 -6.17 25.90 14.32
CA PRO A 321 -6.10 24.48 14.66
C PRO A 321 -6.98 23.65 13.74
N PRO A 322 -6.43 22.60 13.07
CA PRO A 322 -7.22 21.63 12.33
C PRO A 322 -8.30 20.99 13.23
N VAL A 323 -9.45 20.67 12.64
CA VAL A 323 -10.59 20.07 13.35
C VAL A 323 -10.49 18.55 13.27
N PHE A 324 -10.71 17.88 14.40
CA PHE A 324 -10.79 16.42 14.46
C PHE A 324 -12.21 15.93 14.18
N THR A 325 -12.32 14.78 13.49
CA THR A 325 -13.61 14.20 13.13
C THR A 325 -14.34 13.60 14.33
N GLU A 326 -13.63 12.91 15.25
CA GLU A 326 -14.23 12.29 16.43
C GLU A 326 -13.38 12.46 17.68
N SER A 327 -12.21 11.78 17.78
CA SER A 327 -11.28 11.85 18.92
C SER A 327 -9.97 12.47 18.50
N GLY A 328 -9.18 12.97 19.46
CA GLY A 328 -7.93 13.67 19.18
C GLY A 328 -6.80 12.81 18.59
N LEU A 329 -5.62 13.41 18.48
CA LEU A 329 -4.41 12.79 17.95
C LEU A 329 -4.03 11.50 18.68
N PHE A 330 -4.33 11.43 19.97
CA PHE A 330 -3.94 10.37 20.86
C PHE A 330 -5.17 9.85 21.63
N TYR A 331 -5.25 8.54 21.84
CA TYR A 331 -6.34 7.92 22.58
C TYR A 331 -6.08 7.91 24.10
N ASP A 332 -4.81 7.75 24.50
CA ASP A 332 -4.43 7.62 25.90
C ASP A 332 -3.42 8.71 26.28
N LEU A 333 -3.91 9.69 27.03
CA LEU A 333 -3.13 10.85 27.49
C LEU A 333 -1.97 10.46 28.43
N GLY A 334 -1.90 9.19 28.89
CA GLY A 334 -0.88 8.72 29.82
C GLY A 334 0.54 8.65 29.25
N TYR A 335 0.70 8.55 27.93
CA TYR A 335 2.00 8.38 27.25
C TYR A 335 2.50 9.63 26.52
N TYR A 336 1.65 10.63 26.26
CA TYR A 336 1.98 11.78 25.38
C TYR A 336 1.98 13.13 26.08
N ALA A 337 1.87 13.12 27.41
CA ALA A 337 1.93 14.35 28.21
C ALA A 337 3.25 15.13 28.03
N ASP A 338 4.29 14.47 27.47
CA ASP A 338 5.63 15.05 27.32
C ASP A 338 5.89 15.60 25.92
N ALA A 339 5.06 15.32 24.91
CA ALA A 339 5.24 15.87 23.56
C ALA A 339 5.02 17.39 23.54
N THR A 340 5.92 18.10 22.88
CA THR A 340 5.80 19.55 22.68
C THR A 340 5.11 19.84 21.35
N LEU A 341 4.09 20.71 21.42
CA LEU A 341 3.46 21.27 20.22
C LEU A 341 4.08 22.64 19.90
N HIS A 342 4.63 22.75 18.70
CA HIS A 342 5.17 23.97 18.14
C HIS A 342 4.18 24.56 17.15
N VAL A 343 3.73 25.80 17.37
CA VAL A 343 2.76 26.50 16.52
C VAL A 343 3.25 27.91 16.21
N LEU A 344 2.62 28.57 15.25
CA LEU A 344 2.90 29.99 15.00
C LEU A 344 2.61 30.83 16.24
N SER A 345 3.43 31.83 16.51
CA SER A 345 3.32 32.67 17.72
C SER A 345 1.94 33.31 17.88
N GLU A 346 1.35 33.76 16.79
CA GLU A 346 0.01 34.34 16.73
C GLU A 346 -1.12 33.33 16.94
N SER A 347 -0.82 32.03 16.77
CA SER A 347 -1.81 30.95 16.85
C SER A 347 -1.88 30.28 18.23
N VAL A 348 -0.93 30.53 19.14
CA VAL A 348 -0.83 29.88 20.47
C VAL A 348 -2.17 29.87 21.22
N THR A 349 -2.82 31.01 21.32
CA THR A 349 -4.11 31.14 22.07
C THR A 349 -5.21 30.28 21.43
N ALA A 350 -5.22 30.18 20.09
CA ALA A 350 -6.19 29.36 19.38
C ALA A 350 -5.98 27.86 19.67
N TYR A 351 -4.73 27.39 19.65
CA TYR A 351 -4.40 25.99 19.96
C TYR A 351 -4.64 25.64 21.44
N GLN A 352 -4.35 26.55 22.37
CA GLN A 352 -4.61 26.37 23.80
C GLN A 352 -6.09 26.24 24.15
N SER A 353 -6.98 26.73 23.29
CA SER A 353 -8.44 26.66 23.46
C SER A 353 -9.12 25.64 22.56
N ALA A 354 -8.40 25.03 21.61
CA ALA A 354 -8.96 24.09 20.66
C ALA A 354 -9.03 22.67 21.26
N THR A 355 -10.19 22.01 21.08
CA THR A 355 -10.42 20.64 21.54
C THR A 355 -9.33 19.70 21.02
N TYR A 356 -8.81 18.86 21.91
CA TYR A 356 -7.70 17.91 21.73
C TYR A 356 -6.31 18.55 21.54
N TRP A 357 -6.18 19.75 20.96
CA TRP A 357 -4.91 20.47 20.88
C TRP A 357 -4.47 21.01 22.23
N GLN A 358 -5.43 21.45 23.07
CA GLN A 358 -5.18 21.90 24.44
C GLN A 358 -4.59 20.83 25.36
N ASP A 359 -4.62 19.55 24.94
CA ASP A 359 -4.16 18.42 25.74
C ASP A 359 -2.62 18.26 25.69
N PHE A 360 -1.92 18.97 24.79
CA PHE A 360 -0.47 19.07 24.84
C PHE A 360 -0.02 19.82 26.10
N SER A 361 0.92 19.20 26.86
CA SER A 361 1.46 19.78 28.10
C SER A 361 2.19 21.10 27.86
N LEU A 362 2.82 21.24 26.69
CA LEU A 362 3.56 22.42 26.29
C LEU A 362 3.17 22.83 24.87
N ILE A 363 2.70 24.07 24.70
CA ILE A 363 2.39 24.69 23.42
C ILE A 363 3.29 25.91 23.25
N ASN A 364 4.27 25.82 22.36
CA ASN A 364 5.24 26.86 22.07
C ASN A 364 4.88 27.65 20.82
N GLY A 365 4.97 28.96 20.90
CA GLY A 365 4.80 29.87 19.75
C GLY A 365 6.10 30.13 19.02
N ASP A 366 6.87 29.09 18.75
CA ASP A 366 8.21 29.14 18.15
C ASP A 366 8.31 28.43 16.80
N ALA A 367 7.18 27.93 16.29
CA ALA A 367 7.13 27.44 14.91
C ALA A 367 7.35 28.60 13.95
N ILE A 368 8.38 28.49 13.14
CA ILE A 368 8.69 29.48 12.14
C ILE A 368 8.03 29.02 10.83
N PHE A 369 7.15 29.86 10.33
CA PHE A 369 6.56 29.68 9.03
C PHE A 369 7.56 30.14 7.97
N TYR A 370 8.38 29.25 7.47
CA TYR A 370 9.03 29.49 6.20
C TYR A 370 8.02 29.12 5.09
N LEU A 371 7.36 30.10 4.52
CA LEU A 371 6.75 29.91 3.21
C LEU A 371 7.87 29.46 2.27
N LEU A 372 7.70 28.30 1.64
CA LEU A 372 8.64 27.86 0.61
C LEU A 372 8.63 28.96 -0.46
N GLY A 373 9.71 29.76 -0.52
CA GLY A 373 9.77 30.94 -1.37
C GLY A 373 9.72 32.29 -0.63
N ASP A 374 9.41 32.35 0.65
CA ASP A 374 9.61 33.54 1.49
C ASP A 374 11.06 33.57 1.99
N ILE A 375 11.90 34.18 1.18
CA ILE A 375 13.35 34.18 1.40
C ILE A 375 13.78 35.26 2.39
N ASN A 376 12.98 36.32 2.51
CA ASN A 376 13.26 37.44 3.39
C ASN A 376 12.61 37.29 4.78
N GLY A 377 11.71 36.32 4.96
CA GLY A 377 11.05 36.05 6.24
C GLY A 377 9.93 37.03 6.58
N ASP A 378 9.34 37.73 5.60
CA ASP A 378 8.29 38.73 5.83
C ASP A 378 6.87 38.11 5.81
N SER A 379 6.77 36.82 5.62
CA SER A 379 5.52 36.02 5.55
C SER A 379 4.71 36.25 4.28
N GLU A 380 5.28 36.89 3.27
CA GLU A 380 4.69 37.06 1.94
C GLU A 380 5.62 36.45 0.88
N ILE A 381 5.07 35.76 -0.12
CA ILE A 381 5.84 35.34 -1.29
C ILE A 381 5.60 36.34 -2.41
N ASN A 382 6.55 37.16 -2.70
CA ASN A 382 6.44 38.23 -3.67
C ASN A 382 7.78 38.54 -4.38
N VAL A 383 7.82 39.63 -5.13
CA VAL A 383 9.01 40.02 -5.93
C VAL A 383 10.24 40.29 -5.05
N ALA A 384 10.07 40.60 -3.76
CA ALA A 384 11.21 40.81 -2.86
C ALA A 384 11.97 39.50 -2.64
N ASP A 385 11.29 38.35 -2.61
CA ASP A 385 11.92 37.03 -2.46
C ASP A 385 12.68 36.64 -3.73
N VAL A 386 12.11 36.91 -4.89
CA VAL A 386 12.81 36.74 -6.18
C VAL A 386 14.11 37.52 -6.20
N ASN A 387 14.10 38.76 -5.72
CA ASN A 387 15.30 39.61 -5.66
C ASN A 387 16.33 39.01 -4.66
N ASN A 388 15.88 38.47 -3.54
CA ASN A 388 16.79 37.84 -2.59
C ASN A 388 17.44 36.57 -3.16
N VAL A 389 16.71 35.73 -3.92
CA VAL A 389 17.31 34.58 -4.61
C VAL A 389 18.32 35.04 -5.66
N ILE A 390 17.97 36.07 -6.44
CA ILE A 390 18.88 36.65 -7.41
C ILE A 390 20.15 37.16 -6.73
N ASP A 391 20.04 37.86 -5.61
CA ASP A 391 21.20 38.34 -4.84
C ASP A 391 22.09 37.19 -4.32
N ILE A 392 21.49 36.12 -3.84
CA ILE A 392 22.22 34.91 -3.44
C ILE A 392 22.96 34.30 -4.64
N ILE A 393 22.33 34.19 -5.80
CA ILE A 393 22.94 33.62 -7.01
C ILE A 393 24.11 34.49 -7.52
N ILE A 394 23.89 35.83 -7.57
CA ILE A 394 24.88 36.77 -8.19
C ILE A 394 26.04 37.04 -7.21
N ASN A 395 25.74 37.26 -5.94
CA ASN A 395 26.70 37.76 -4.97
C ASN A 395 27.20 36.66 -4.00
N GLY A 396 26.74 35.42 -4.15
CA GLY A 396 27.10 34.30 -3.28
C GLY A 396 26.69 34.52 -1.82
N GLY A 397 25.66 35.34 -1.57
CA GLY A 397 25.28 35.81 -0.25
C GLY A 397 26.41 36.62 0.35
N SER A 398 26.34 37.91 0.42
CA SER A 398 27.42 38.78 0.90
C SER A 398 27.95 38.35 2.27
N SER A 399 29.17 37.84 2.28
CA SER A 399 29.98 37.30 3.35
C SER A 399 29.74 35.84 3.79
N GLY A 400 30.49 34.95 3.14
CA GLY A 400 31.06 33.78 3.80
C GLY A 400 30.09 32.71 4.31
N GLY A 401 29.55 31.94 3.43
CA GLY A 401 28.81 30.72 3.74
C GLY A 401 27.31 30.90 3.50
N HIS A 402 26.76 30.06 2.66
CA HIS A 402 25.31 29.95 2.55
C HIS A 402 24.71 29.86 3.95
N SER A 403 23.85 30.80 4.32
CA SER A 403 23.14 30.74 5.60
C SER A 403 22.27 29.49 5.58
N ARG A 404 22.67 28.52 6.39
CA ARG A 404 21.89 27.30 6.59
C ARG A 404 20.93 27.53 7.75
N VAL A 405 19.67 27.29 7.52
CA VAL A 405 18.67 27.25 8.58
C VAL A 405 18.25 25.80 8.81
N PRO A 406 17.85 25.42 10.01
CA PRO A 406 17.28 24.09 10.22
C PRO A 406 16.10 23.91 9.25
N SER A 407 16.19 22.95 8.33
CA SER A 407 15.10 22.65 7.41
C SER A 407 13.97 21.99 8.18
N PRO A 408 12.76 22.49 8.12
CA PRO A 408 11.60 21.76 8.62
C PRO A 408 11.27 20.52 7.78
N TYR A 409 11.88 20.37 6.60
CA TYR A 409 11.55 19.35 5.62
C TYR A 409 12.59 18.23 5.47
N CYS A 410 13.74 18.34 6.12
CA CYS A 410 14.76 17.28 6.10
C CYS A 410 15.58 17.32 7.40
N ASN A 411 16.19 16.18 7.77
CA ASN A 411 17.17 16.11 8.88
C ASN A 411 18.48 16.80 8.47
N GLY A 412 18.45 18.11 8.35
CA GLY A 412 19.60 18.87 7.89
C GLY A 412 19.32 20.38 7.87
N TRP A 413 20.30 21.10 7.35
CA TRP A 413 20.20 22.54 7.14
C TRP A 413 19.69 22.82 5.74
N ALA A 414 18.54 23.50 5.61
CA ALA A 414 18.11 24.01 4.32
C ALA A 414 19.03 25.11 3.86
N ILE A 415 19.31 25.15 2.58
CA ILE A 415 20.01 26.26 1.95
C ILE A 415 18.97 27.36 1.71
N ILE A 416 19.17 28.55 2.28
CA ILE A 416 18.26 29.68 2.02
C ILE A 416 18.30 29.99 0.53
N GLY A 417 17.14 29.97 -0.12
CA GLY A 417 16.99 30.20 -1.56
C GLY A 417 16.82 28.94 -2.40
N ASP A 418 17.04 27.74 -1.85
CA ASP A 418 16.71 26.47 -2.50
C ASP A 418 15.23 26.17 -2.28
N VAL A 419 14.43 26.68 -3.22
CA VAL A 419 12.95 26.64 -3.13
C VAL A 419 12.38 25.36 -3.73
N ASN A 420 13.12 24.74 -4.66
CA ASN A 420 12.70 23.49 -5.31
C ASN A 420 13.20 22.24 -4.60
N GLY A 421 14.10 22.38 -3.61
CA GLY A 421 14.63 21.28 -2.80
C GLY A 421 15.69 20.42 -3.50
N ASP A 422 16.34 20.91 -4.56
CA ASP A 422 17.34 20.17 -5.32
C ASP A 422 18.77 20.30 -4.73
N SER A 423 18.93 21.01 -3.61
CA SER A 423 20.16 21.31 -2.89
C SER A 423 21.08 22.33 -3.61
N GLU A 424 20.62 23.02 -4.61
CA GLU A 424 21.28 24.09 -5.31
C GLU A 424 20.43 25.36 -5.29
N VAL A 425 21.05 26.53 -5.21
CA VAL A 425 20.34 27.82 -5.38
C VAL A 425 20.65 28.36 -6.76
N ASN A 426 19.68 28.29 -7.65
CA ASN A 426 19.85 28.65 -9.06
C ASN A 426 18.56 29.21 -9.68
N ILE A 427 18.55 29.37 -11.00
CA ILE A 427 17.40 29.94 -11.74
C ILE A 427 16.13 29.07 -11.63
N ALA A 428 16.26 27.78 -11.31
CA ALA A 428 15.09 26.92 -11.13
C ALA A 428 14.26 27.35 -9.91
N ASP A 429 14.90 27.81 -8.84
CA ASP A 429 14.24 28.32 -7.63
C ASP A 429 13.47 29.61 -7.92
N ILE A 430 14.05 30.51 -8.71
CA ILE A 430 13.38 31.72 -9.17
C ILE A 430 12.09 31.39 -9.92
N ASN A 431 12.14 30.37 -10.80
CA ASN A 431 10.96 29.96 -11.56
C ASN A 431 9.86 29.40 -10.67
N VAL A 432 10.19 28.68 -9.58
CA VAL A 432 9.21 28.21 -8.61
C VAL A 432 8.50 29.38 -7.95
N ILE A 433 9.22 30.38 -7.47
CA ILE A 433 8.65 31.58 -6.84
C ILE A 433 7.79 32.35 -7.82
N ILE A 434 8.27 32.59 -9.04
CA ILE A 434 7.53 33.30 -10.10
C ILE A 434 6.22 32.55 -10.42
N ASN A 435 6.26 31.25 -10.59
CA ASN A 435 5.07 30.44 -10.85
C ASN A 435 4.05 30.53 -9.72
N TYR A 436 4.51 30.56 -8.48
CA TYR A 436 3.65 30.76 -7.31
C TYR A 436 2.98 32.14 -7.35
N ILE A 437 3.74 33.20 -7.57
CA ILE A 437 3.22 34.58 -7.65
C ILE A 437 2.20 34.73 -8.79
N LEU A 438 2.47 34.11 -9.96
CA LEU A 438 1.57 34.16 -11.10
C LEU A 438 0.34 33.28 -10.98
N GLY A 439 0.43 32.20 -10.23
CA GLY A 439 -0.68 31.26 -9.98
C GLY A 439 -1.64 31.71 -8.89
N SER A 440 -1.28 32.69 -8.09
CA SER A 440 -2.09 33.27 -7.05
C SER A 440 -3.00 34.43 -7.51
N GLN A 441 -3.07 34.68 -8.82
CA GLN A 441 -4.02 35.57 -9.46
C GLN A 441 -5.14 34.76 -10.15
#